data_097a46a50b4fcd3fe0f8cad41e680118
#
_entry.id   097a46a50b4fcd3fe0f8cad41e680118
#
_cell.length_a   1.000
_cell.length_b   1.000
_cell.length_c   1.000
_cell.angle_alpha   90.00
_cell.angle_beta   90.00
_cell.angle_gamma   90.00
#
_symmetry.space_group_name_H-M   'P 1'
#
loop_
_entity.id
_entity.type
_entity.pdbx_description
1 polymer ?
#
loop_
_entity_poly.entity_id
_entity_poly.type
_entity_poly.pdbx_seq_one_letter_code
_entity_poly.pdbx_strand_id
1 'polypeptide(L)' 'MKPFKIIVKKHPDGYVAYPVGMKGVVVGEGDTYEEALSDVTSAIKFHIETFGKDAFSDDDIIDTRVEEVVV' A
#
# COMPACT_ATOMS: atom_id res chain seq x y z
N MET A 1 16.65 -3.58 0.83
CA MET A 1 15.21 -3.33 1.00
C MET A 1 14.55 -3.26 -0.37
N LYS A 2 13.54 -4.07 -0.56
CA LYS A 2 12.81 -4.05 -1.83
C LYS A 2 11.82 -2.90 -1.87
N PRO A 3 11.74 -2.17 -2.97
CA PRO A 3 10.74 -1.12 -3.09
C PRO A 3 9.34 -1.74 -3.15
N PHE A 4 8.41 -1.10 -2.49
CA PHE A 4 7.01 -1.51 -2.55
C PHE A 4 6.30 -0.75 -3.65
N LYS A 5 5.40 -1.46 -4.31
CA LYS A 5 4.47 -0.81 -5.21
C LYS A 5 3.25 -0.42 -4.40
N ILE A 6 2.86 0.83 -4.50
CA ILE A 6 1.73 1.37 -3.78
C ILE A 6 0.73 1.89 -4.80
N ILE A 7 -0.52 1.49 -4.64
CA ILE A 7 -1.60 1.99 -5.48
C ILE A 7 -2.28 3.12 -4.72
N VAL A 8 -2.43 4.26 -5.38
CA VAL A 8 -3.14 5.40 -4.80
C VAL A 8 -4.36 5.69 -5.66
N LYS A 9 -5.51 5.70 -5.03
CA LYS A 9 -6.78 6.00 -5.70
C LYS A 9 -7.34 7.31 -5.19
N LYS A 10 -7.79 8.12 -6.13
CA LYS A 10 -8.47 9.36 -5.80
C LYS A 10 -9.98 9.11 -5.73
N HIS A 11 -10.58 9.55 -4.63
CA HIS A 11 -12.02 9.51 -4.41
C HIS A 11 -12.55 10.92 -4.22
N PRO A 12 -13.86 11.13 -4.34
CA PRO A 12 -14.43 12.45 -4.09
C PRO A 12 -14.10 13.02 -2.71
N ASP A 13 -13.92 12.14 -1.73
CA ASP A 13 -13.67 12.53 -0.34
C ASP A 13 -12.19 12.56 0.04
N GLY A 14 -11.30 12.21 -0.88
CA GLY A 14 -9.87 12.18 -0.59
C GLY A 14 -9.14 11.09 -1.35
N TYR A 15 -8.04 10.65 -0.78
CA TYR A 15 -7.18 9.64 -1.41
C TYR A 15 -7.07 8.42 -0.51
N VAL A 16 -7.00 7.25 -1.14
CA VAL A 16 -6.76 5.98 -0.45
C VAL A 16 -5.55 5.32 -1.10
N ALA A 17 -4.66 4.80 -0.27
CA ALA A 17 -3.45 4.13 -0.75
C ALA A 17 -3.32 2.76 -0.12
N TYR A 18 -2.78 1.79 -0.85
CA TYR A 18 -2.54 0.47 -0.32
C TYR A 18 -1.37 -0.19 -1.06
N PRO A 19 -0.60 -1.04 -0.36
CA PRO A 19 0.53 -1.73 -0.97
C PRO A 19 0.10 -2.95 -1.77
N VAL A 20 0.94 -3.33 -2.71
CA VAL A 20 0.77 -4.55 -3.51
C VAL A 20 1.77 -5.58 -3.00
N GLY A 21 1.32 -6.82 -2.84
CA GLY A 21 2.20 -7.92 -2.45
C GLY A 21 2.45 -8.06 -0.97
N MET A 22 1.60 -7.46 -0.16
CA MET A 22 1.70 -7.56 1.29
C MET A 22 0.52 -8.37 1.83
N LYS A 23 0.80 -9.27 2.77
CA LYS A 23 -0.25 -10.05 3.41
C LYS A 23 -1.03 -9.19 4.39
N GLY A 24 -2.33 -9.41 4.45
CA GLY A 24 -3.21 -8.67 5.34
C GLY A 24 -3.74 -7.41 4.69
N VAL A 25 -4.49 -6.65 5.48
CA VAL A 25 -5.09 -5.42 5.00
C VAL A 25 -4.30 -4.24 5.56
N VAL A 26 -3.64 -3.54 4.66
CA VAL A 26 -2.89 -2.33 4.99
C VAL A 26 -3.40 -1.23 4.09
N VAL A 27 -3.95 -0.19 4.70
CA VAL A 27 -4.57 0.91 3.97
C VAL A 27 -4.16 2.22 4.60
N GLY A 28 -3.88 3.20 3.77
CA GLY A 28 -3.67 4.58 4.20
C GLY A 28 -4.66 5.49 3.50
N GLU A 29 -4.99 6.60 4.11
CA GLU A 29 -5.89 7.57 3.51
C GLU A 29 -5.52 8.98 3.93
N GLY A 30 -5.95 9.95 3.15
CA GLY A 30 -5.70 11.35 3.43
C GLY A 30 -6.47 12.24 2.47
N ASP A 31 -6.46 13.53 2.77
CA ASP A 31 -7.13 14.52 1.92
C ASP A 31 -6.30 14.86 0.68
N THR A 32 -5.01 14.59 0.73
CA THR A 32 -4.10 14.81 -0.39
C THR A 32 -3.36 13.51 -0.72
N TYR A 33 -2.77 13.48 -1.90
CA TYR A 33 -1.93 12.37 -2.32
C TYR A 33 -0.80 12.12 -1.31
N GLU A 34 -0.13 13.17 -0.89
CA GLU A 34 0.99 13.09 0.04
C GLU A 34 0.56 12.56 1.41
N GLU A 35 -0.60 12.96 1.88
CA GLU A 35 -1.12 12.48 3.15
C GLU A 35 -1.45 11.01 3.09
N ALA A 36 -2.10 10.55 2.02
CA ALA A 36 -2.42 9.14 1.85
C ALA A 36 -1.15 8.31 1.74
N LEU A 37 -0.16 8.81 1.03
CA LEU A 37 1.12 8.12 0.86
C LEU A 37 1.87 8.03 2.20
N SER A 38 1.87 9.11 2.96
CA SER A 38 2.50 9.14 4.28
C SER A 38 1.81 8.16 5.23
N ASP A 39 0.49 8.16 5.21
CA ASP A 39 -0.30 7.30 6.09
C ASP A 39 -0.08 5.81 5.77
N VAL A 40 -0.13 5.45 4.49
CA VAL A 40 0.10 4.06 4.10
C VAL A 40 1.53 3.62 4.40
N THR A 41 2.49 4.52 4.26
CA THR A 41 3.89 4.22 4.58
C THR A 41 4.05 3.89 6.05
N SER A 42 3.41 4.68 6.92
CA SER A 42 3.42 4.41 8.36
C SER A 42 2.75 3.09 8.69
N ALA A 43 1.62 2.81 8.03
CA ALA A 43 0.90 1.55 8.23
C ALA A 43 1.72 0.35 7.78
N ILE A 44 2.44 0.48 6.67
CA ILE A 44 3.33 -0.58 6.17
C ILE A 44 4.45 -0.85 7.17
N LYS A 45 5.07 0.20 7.69
CA LYS A 45 6.14 0.05 8.69
C LYS A 45 5.65 -0.66 9.92
N PHE A 46 4.48 -0.27 10.41
CA PHE A 46 3.87 -0.89 11.57
C PHE A 46 3.57 -2.37 11.31
N HIS A 47 3.04 -2.67 10.14
CA HIS A 47 2.71 -4.03 9.74
C HIS A 47 3.95 -4.92 9.69
N ILE A 48 5.05 -4.41 9.12
CA ILE A 48 6.32 -5.14 9.06
C ILE A 48 6.87 -5.37 10.45
N GLU A 49 6.82 -4.39 11.33
CA GLU A 49 7.29 -4.52 12.70
C GLU A 49 6.49 -5.57 13.49
N THR A 50 5.19 -5.66 13.21
CA THR A 50 4.30 -6.59 13.90
C THR A 50 4.46 -8.01 13.39
N PHE A 51 4.53 -8.21 12.09
CA PHE A 51 4.51 -9.53 11.48
C PHE A 51 5.86 -9.99 10.92
N GLY A 52 6.83 -9.10 10.80
CA GLY A 52 8.14 -9.44 10.28
C GLY A 52 8.06 -10.02 8.87
N LYS A 53 8.69 -11.18 8.67
CA LYS A 53 8.69 -11.83 7.36
C LYS A 53 7.30 -12.20 6.87
N ASP A 54 6.38 -12.43 7.79
CA ASP A 54 5.02 -12.81 7.44
C ASP A 54 4.21 -11.66 6.84
N ALA A 55 4.73 -10.43 6.93
CA ALA A 55 4.09 -9.29 6.30
C ALA A 55 4.14 -9.35 4.78
N PHE A 56 5.07 -10.11 4.24
CA PHE A 56 5.26 -10.21 2.80
C PHE A 56 4.59 -11.45 2.26
N SER A 57 4.03 -11.32 1.07
CA SER A 57 3.52 -12.48 0.36
C SER A 57 4.70 -13.26 -0.19
N ASP A 58 4.81 -14.51 0.23
CA ASP A 58 5.84 -15.42 -0.29
C ASP A 58 5.43 -16.00 -1.64
N ASP A 59 4.21 -15.75 -2.03
CA ASP A 59 3.74 -16.24 -3.30
C ASP A 59 4.49 -15.50 -4.38
N ASP A 60 5.05 -16.27 -5.27
CA ASP A 60 5.73 -15.74 -6.41
C ASP A 60 4.72 -14.97 -7.26
N ILE A 61 4.65 -13.68 -7.02
CA ILE A 61 3.87 -12.83 -7.89
C ILE A 61 4.66 -12.71 -9.17
N ILE A 62 4.33 -13.55 -10.11
CA ILE A 62 5.05 -13.64 -11.38
C ILE A 62 4.76 -12.40 -12.21
N ASP A 63 3.56 -11.87 -12.10
CA ASP A 63 3.15 -10.71 -12.87
C ASP A 63 2.14 -9.91 -12.07
N THR A 64 2.51 -8.67 -11.76
CA THR A 64 1.60 -7.76 -11.09
C THR A 64 1.38 -6.55 -11.97
N ARG A 65 0.16 -6.37 -12.42
CA ARG A 65 -0.21 -5.16 -13.12
C ARG A 65 -0.69 -4.13 -12.12
N VAL A 66 -0.01 -3.01 -12.13
CA VAL A 66 -0.42 -1.87 -11.33
C VAL A 66 -1.07 -0.89 -12.29
N GLU A 67 -2.38 -0.73 -12.17
CA GLU A 67 -3.09 0.27 -12.94
C GLU A 67 -3.47 1.40 -12.01
N GLU A 68 -3.03 2.59 -12.36
CA GLU A 68 -3.44 3.78 -11.67
C GLU A 68 -4.72 4.27 -12.33
N VAL A 69 -5.83 4.09 -11.62
CA VAL A 69 -7.12 4.54 -12.13
C VAL A 69 -7.50 5.80 -11.39
N VAL A 70 -7.53 6.90 -12.12
CA VAL A 70 -8.01 8.17 -11.59
C VAL A 70 -9.49 8.27 -11.98
N VAL A 71 -10.32 8.25 -10.98
CA VAL A 71 -11.75 8.34 -11.17
C VAL A 71 -12.24 9.70 -10.71
#